data_910cf9c13899136ca401d0bff1960b99
#
_entry.id   910cf9c13899136ca401d0bff1960b99
#
_cell.length_a   1.000
_cell.length_b   1.000
_cell.length_c   1.000
_cell.angle_alpha   90.00
_cell.angle_beta   90.00
_cell.angle_gamma   90.00
#
_symmetry.space_group_name_H-M   'P 1'
#
loop_
_entity.id
_entity.type
_entity.pdbx_description
1 polymer ?
#
loop_
_entity_poly.entity_id
_entity_poly.type
_entity_poly.pdbx_seq_one_letter_code
_entity_poly.pdbx_strand_id
1 'polypeptide(L)'
;MNPSITLADVQAAAHRLSGHVLETPCVESRTLGRIVGARVFLKFENLQFTASFKERGALNKLARLAESGAPVGGVIAASAGNHAQGLAHHARRLGLRAVIVMPEHAPTVKVERTRSFGAQVILHGQTFDEAHAHALRTAAEWRPEVVLLDI
;
A
#
# COMPACT_ATOMS: atom_id res chain seq x y z
N MET A 1 -6.81 -2.59 -23.85
CA MET A 1 -7.41 -1.38 -23.23
C MET A 1 -7.53 -1.65 -21.73
N ASN A 2 -6.92 -0.83 -20.88
CA ASN A 2 -7.19 -0.92 -19.45
C ASN A 2 -8.68 -0.62 -19.22
N PRO A 3 -9.43 -1.46 -18.51
CA PRO A 3 -10.81 -1.16 -18.20
C PRO A 3 -10.90 0.17 -17.44
N SER A 4 -11.78 1.05 -17.88
CA SER A 4 -12.02 2.31 -17.17
C SER A 4 -12.64 2.01 -15.81
N ILE A 5 -12.14 2.65 -14.75
CA ILE A 5 -12.70 2.55 -13.39
C ILE A 5 -14.11 3.15 -13.40
N THR A 6 -15.06 2.42 -12.89
CA THR A 6 -16.47 2.82 -12.78
C THR A 6 -16.83 3.30 -11.38
N LEU A 7 -17.98 3.95 -11.23
CA LEU A 7 -18.52 4.30 -9.91
C LEU A 7 -18.75 3.05 -9.04
N ALA A 8 -19.21 1.96 -9.65
CA ALA A 8 -19.42 0.69 -8.94
C ALA A 8 -18.12 0.13 -8.35
N ASP A 9 -16.99 0.27 -9.06
CA ASP A 9 -15.68 -0.14 -8.55
C ASP A 9 -15.25 0.68 -7.32
N VAL A 10 -15.52 1.98 -7.36
CA VAL A 10 -15.23 2.88 -6.23
C VAL A 10 -16.12 2.54 -5.02
N GLN A 11 -17.42 2.27 -5.24
CA GLN A 11 -18.35 1.88 -4.18
C GLN A 11 -17.97 0.52 -3.57
N ALA A 12 -17.60 -0.45 -4.37
CA ALA A 12 -17.11 -1.75 -3.89
C ALA A 12 -15.82 -1.61 -3.07
N ALA A 13 -14.88 -0.75 -3.50
CA ALA A 13 -13.70 -0.43 -2.73
C ALA A 13 -14.05 0.26 -1.39
N ALA A 14 -14.96 1.22 -1.40
CA ALA A 14 -15.41 1.91 -0.19
C ALA A 14 -16.02 0.92 0.83
N HIS A 15 -16.79 -0.06 0.35
CA HIS A 15 -17.35 -1.11 1.21
C HIS A 15 -16.25 -1.94 1.89
N ARG A 16 -15.21 -2.38 1.13
CA ARG A 16 -14.07 -3.13 1.69
C ARG A 16 -13.27 -2.34 2.71
N LEU A 17 -13.20 -1.02 2.55
CA LEU A 17 -12.43 -0.12 3.41
C LEU A 17 -13.19 0.25 4.70
N SER A 18 -14.51 0.09 4.72
CA SER A 18 -15.37 0.53 5.82
C SER A 18 -14.96 -0.12 7.15
N GLY A 19 -14.75 0.69 8.18
CA GLY A 19 -14.31 0.26 9.51
C GLY A 19 -12.82 -0.14 9.59
N HIS A 20 -12.06 -0.08 8.49
CA HIS A 20 -10.67 -0.54 8.43
C HIS A 20 -9.65 0.56 8.15
N VAL A 21 -10.10 1.71 7.68
CA VAL A 21 -9.31 2.93 7.49
C VAL A 21 -10.02 4.08 8.18
N LEU A 22 -9.28 5.13 8.53
CA LEU A 22 -9.88 6.30 9.15
C LEU A 22 -10.70 7.10 8.13
N GLU A 23 -11.88 7.57 8.54
CA GLU A 23 -12.62 8.58 7.82
C GLU A 23 -12.00 9.95 8.09
N THR A 24 -10.97 10.27 7.30
CA THR A 24 -10.21 11.50 7.51
C THR A 24 -11.02 12.74 7.11
N PRO A 25 -10.85 13.88 7.82
CA PRO A 25 -11.51 15.12 7.46
C PRO A 25 -11.19 15.55 6.02
N CYS A 26 -12.20 16.16 5.37
CA CYS A 26 -12.02 16.84 4.09
C CYS A 26 -12.59 18.26 4.25
N VAL A 27 -11.71 19.27 4.28
CA VAL A 27 -12.07 20.64 4.59
C VAL A 27 -11.64 21.63 3.51
N GLU A 28 -12.42 22.68 3.31
CA GLU A 28 -12.08 23.75 2.36
C GLU A 28 -10.93 24.62 2.91
N SER A 29 -9.88 24.77 2.11
CA SER A 29 -8.77 25.69 2.39
C SER A 29 -8.99 27.04 1.72
N ARG A 30 -9.52 28.02 2.46
CA ARG A 30 -9.72 29.37 1.94
C ARG A 30 -8.41 30.04 1.52
N THR A 31 -7.30 29.74 2.22
CA THR A 31 -5.98 30.29 1.89
C THR A 31 -5.49 29.80 0.54
N LEU A 32 -5.49 28.49 0.32
CA LEU A 32 -5.11 27.93 -0.98
C LEU A 32 -6.08 28.36 -2.08
N GLY A 33 -7.38 28.38 -1.78
CA GLY A 33 -8.39 28.85 -2.75
C GLY A 33 -8.13 30.27 -3.26
N ARG A 34 -7.72 31.20 -2.38
CA ARG A 34 -7.33 32.57 -2.78
C ARG A 34 -6.07 32.60 -3.65
N ILE A 35 -5.10 31.73 -3.35
CA ILE A 35 -3.83 31.67 -4.11
C ILE A 35 -4.06 31.16 -5.54
N VAL A 36 -4.87 30.11 -5.70
CA VAL A 36 -5.05 29.43 -6.99
C VAL A 36 -6.30 29.88 -7.77
N GLY A 37 -7.15 30.73 -7.18
CA GLY A 37 -8.38 31.21 -7.82
C GLY A 37 -9.48 30.14 -7.96
N ALA A 38 -9.49 29.10 -7.09
CA ALA A 38 -10.45 28.00 -7.16
C ALA A 38 -10.83 27.50 -5.76
N ARG A 39 -11.92 26.75 -5.64
CA ARG A 39 -12.23 26.05 -4.38
C ARG A 39 -11.29 24.88 -4.19
N VAL A 40 -10.54 24.88 -3.09
CA VAL A 40 -9.58 23.82 -2.74
C VAL A 40 -10.03 23.09 -1.49
N PHE A 41 -10.17 21.78 -1.58
CA PHE A 41 -10.49 20.90 -0.46
C PHE A 41 -9.28 20.03 -0.12
N LEU A 42 -8.92 19.98 1.17
CA LEU A 42 -7.82 19.18 1.68
C LEU A 42 -8.39 17.93 2.36
N LYS A 43 -8.09 16.76 1.83
CA LYS A 43 -8.35 15.45 2.44
C LYS A 43 -7.13 15.03 3.24
N PHE A 44 -7.24 14.97 4.58
CA PHE A 44 -6.11 14.76 5.49
C PHE A 44 -5.70 13.29 5.62
N GLU A 45 -5.22 12.67 4.56
CA GLU A 45 -4.77 11.27 4.56
C GLU A 45 -3.46 11.04 5.35
N ASN A 46 -2.76 12.10 5.75
CA ASN A 46 -1.67 12.04 6.71
C ASN A 46 -2.12 11.62 8.12
N LEU A 47 -3.42 11.61 8.40
CA LEU A 47 -3.99 11.12 9.65
C LEU A 47 -4.23 9.61 9.67
N GLN A 48 -4.08 8.90 8.55
CA GLN A 48 -4.14 7.45 8.52
C GLN A 48 -3.04 6.82 9.40
N PHE A 49 -3.18 5.56 9.80
CA PHE A 49 -2.24 4.83 10.67
C PHE A 49 -0.80 4.84 10.13
N THR A 50 -0.65 4.74 8.80
CA THR A 50 0.67 4.84 8.15
C THR A 50 0.98 6.24 7.62
N ALA A 51 0.20 7.24 8.03
CA ALA A 51 0.32 8.65 7.65
C ALA A 51 0.22 8.89 6.13
N SER A 52 -0.57 8.10 5.41
CA SER A 52 -0.64 8.16 3.95
C SER A 52 -1.92 7.54 3.40
N PHE A 53 -2.41 8.06 2.26
CA PHE A 53 -3.54 7.49 1.51
C PHE A 53 -3.27 6.08 0.96
N LYS A 54 -2.01 5.62 0.95
CA LYS A 54 -1.63 4.29 0.43
C LYS A 54 -2.29 3.14 1.18
N GLU A 55 -2.73 3.34 2.40
CA GLU A 55 -3.51 2.35 3.15
C GLU A 55 -4.76 1.90 2.41
N ARG A 56 -5.45 2.82 1.75
CA ARG A 56 -6.70 2.52 1.02
C ARG A 56 -6.45 1.54 -0.13
N GLY A 57 -5.46 1.83 -0.96
CA GLY A 57 -5.10 0.94 -2.08
C GLY A 57 -4.60 -0.41 -1.61
N ALA A 58 -3.73 -0.42 -0.60
CA ALA A 58 -3.18 -1.65 -0.02
C ALA A 58 -4.29 -2.55 0.54
N LEU A 59 -5.17 -2.01 1.37
CA LEU A 59 -6.28 -2.79 1.93
C LEU A 59 -7.24 -3.30 0.85
N ASN A 60 -7.66 -2.45 -0.08
CA ASN A 60 -8.57 -2.86 -1.16
C ASN A 60 -7.98 -4.00 -2.01
N LYS A 61 -6.68 -3.93 -2.32
CA LYS A 61 -5.99 -4.99 -3.08
C LYS A 61 -5.92 -6.30 -2.29
N LEU A 62 -5.54 -6.24 -1.01
CA LEU A 62 -5.48 -7.40 -0.13
C LEU A 62 -6.86 -8.04 0.10
N ALA A 63 -7.90 -7.23 0.31
CA ALA A 63 -9.26 -7.73 0.46
C ALA A 63 -9.75 -8.46 -0.81
N ARG A 64 -9.50 -7.87 -1.99
CA ARG A 64 -9.81 -8.53 -3.27
C ARG A 64 -9.06 -9.85 -3.46
N LEU A 65 -7.81 -9.91 -3.00
CA LEU A 65 -7.03 -11.13 -3.04
C LEU A 65 -7.66 -12.21 -2.14
N ALA A 66 -8.07 -11.85 -0.92
CA ALA A 66 -8.77 -12.76 -0.02
C ALA A 66 -10.13 -13.21 -0.60
N GLU A 67 -10.90 -12.30 -1.20
CA GLU A 67 -12.19 -12.60 -1.86
C GLU A 67 -12.04 -13.56 -3.06
N SER A 68 -10.87 -13.62 -3.71
CA SER A 68 -10.63 -14.50 -4.84
C SER A 68 -10.63 -16.00 -4.48
N GLY A 69 -10.54 -16.33 -3.20
CA GLY A 69 -10.44 -17.71 -2.71
C GLY A 69 -9.11 -18.41 -3.03
N ALA A 70 -8.16 -17.69 -3.63
CA ALA A 70 -6.83 -18.24 -3.89
C ALA A 70 -6.10 -18.50 -2.55
N PRO A 71 -5.42 -19.63 -2.38
CA PRO A 71 -4.59 -19.88 -1.21
C PRO A 71 -3.37 -18.96 -1.25
N VAL A 72 -3.40 -17.87 -0.46
CA VAL A 72 -2.31 -16.91 -0.37
C VAL A 72 -1.80 -16.85 1.05
N GLY A 73 -0.60 -17.37 1.28
CA GLY A 73 0.07 -17.32 2.59
C GLY A 73 0.77 -15.98 2.85
N GLY A 74 1.02 -15.18 1.81
CA GLY A 74 1.73 -13.92 1.94
C GLY A 74 1.74 -13.06 0.68
N VAL A 75 2.31 -11.89 0.83
CA VAL A 75 2.47 -10.90 -0.24
C VAL A 75 3.88 -10.33 -0.25
N ILE A 76 4.38 -9.98 -1.42
CA ILE A 76 5.67 -9.33 -1.60
C ILE A 76 5.52 -8.07 -2.45
N ALA A 77 6.28 -7.04 -2.14
CA ALA A 77 6.35 -5.83 -2.96
C ALA A 77 7.74 -5.18 -2.89
N ALA A 78 8.10 -4.45 -3.93
CA ALA A 78 9.25 -3.56 -3.91
C ALA A 78 8.79 -2.15 -3.59
N SER A 79 9.19 -1.60 -2.45
CA SER A 79 8.86 -0.22 -2.08
C SER A 79 9.63 0.24 -0.85
N ALA A 80 10.27 1.39 -0.92
CA ALA A 80 10.88 2.06 0.24
C ALA A 80 10.01 3.22 0.79
N GLY A 81 8.75 3.29 0.44
CA GLY A 81 7.86 4.41 0.76
C GLY A 81 6.58 4.02 1.50
N ASN A 82 5.58 4.88 1.34
CA ASN A 82 4.28 4.73 2.00
C ASN A 82 3.51 3.47 1.59
N HIS A 83 3.75 2.96 0.36
CA HIS A 83 3.15 1.72 -0.09
C HIS A 83 3.60 0.53 0.77
N ALA A 84 4.92 0.43 1.04
CA ALA A 84 5.47 -0.61 1.90
C ALA A 84 4.80 -0.65 3.28
N GLN A 85 4.60 0.53 3.88
CA GLN A 85 3.98 0.66 5.21
C GLN A 85 2.49 0.30 5.19
N GLY A 86 1.74 0.78 4.20
CA GLY A 86 0.31 0.44 4.03
C GLY A 86 0.10 -1.05 3.81
N LEU A 87 0.93 -1.67 2.97
CA LEU A 87 0.88 -3.10 2.70
C LEU A 87 1.22 -3.91 3.96
N ALA A 88 2.31 -3.58 4.66
CA ALA A 88 2.71 -4.26 5.89
C ALA A 88 1.62 -4.19 6.97
N HIS A 89 1.05 -2.99 7.20
CA HIS A 89 0.01 -2.76 8.19
C HIS A 89 -1.23 -3.64 7.95
N HIS A 90 -1.76 -3.63 6.73
CA HIS A 90 -2.98 -4.36 6.42
C HIS A 90 -2.76 -5.86 6.21
N ALA A 91 -1.62 -6.29 5.68
CA ALA A 91 -1.26 -7.70 5.60
C ALA A 91 -1.23 -8.34 6.99
N ARG A 92 -0.56 -7.68 7.97
CA ARG A 92 -0.56 -8.13 9.37
C ARG A 92 -1.97 -8.27 9.94
N ARG A 93 -2.87 -7.31 9.69
CA ARG A 93 -4.26 -7.35 10.16
C ARG A 93 -5.07 -8.51 9.56
N LEU A 94 -4.73 -8.92 8.34
CA LEU A 94 -5.37 -10.03 7.63
C LEU A 94 -4.68 -11.37 7.87
N GLY A 95 -3.66 -11.42 8.74
CA GLY A 95 -2.90 -12.64 9.03
C GLY A 95 -1.99 -13.09 7.88
N LEU A 96 -1.71 -12.20 6.91
CA LEU A 96 -0.85 -12.48 5.77
C LEU A 96 0.60 -12.09 6.07
N ARG A 97 1.55 -12.94 5.65
CA ARG A 97 2.96 -12.58 5.65
C ARG A 97 3.22 -11.47 4.64
N ALA A 98 3.90 -10.40 5.05
CA ALA A 98 4.34 -9.35 4.15
C ALA A 98 5.86 -9.35 4.03
N VAL A 99 6.36 -9.33 2.80
CA VAL A 99 7.77 -9.17 2.48
C VAL A 99 7.93 -7.91 1.64
N ILE A 100 8.84 -7.03 2.07
CA ILE A 100 9.12 -5.79 1.36
C ILE A 100 10.58 -5.78 0.94
N VAL A 101 10.83 -5.62 -0.35
CA VAL A 101 12.18 -5.45 -0.89
C VAL A 101 12.46 -3.97 -1.05
N MET A 102 13.60 -3.52 -0.52
CA MET A 102 14.05 -2.13 -0.61
C MET A 102 15.49 -2.09 -1.13
N PRO A 103 15.92 -1.02 -1.80
CA PRO A 103 17.33 -0.81 -2.11
C PRO A 103 18.19 -0.79 -0.82
N GLU A 104 19.45 -1.20 -0.92
CA GLU A 104 20.36 -1.30 0.23
C GLU A 104 20.58 0.03 0.97
N HIS A 105 20.52 1.14 0.24
CA HIS A 105 20.65 2.48 0.80
C HIS A 105 19.30 3.11 1.24
N ALA A 106 18.23 2.33 1.36
CA ALA A 106 16.96 2.84 1.87
C ALA A 106 17.17 3.44 3.27
N PRO A 107 16.59 4.62 3.57
CA PRO A 107 16.76 5.26 4.87
C PRO A 107 16.34 4.32 6.01
N THR A 108 17.21 4.15 7.00
CA THR A 108 17.01 3.26 8.16
C THR A 108 15.66 3.48 8.83
N VAL A 109 15.24 4.75 8.97
CA VAL A 109 13.95 5.08 9.57
C VAL A 109 12.76 4.48 8.79
N LYS A 110 12.85 4.37 7.46
CA LYS A 110 11.80 3.76 6.64
C LYS A 110 11.81 2.24 6.75
N VAL A 111 13.00 1.64 6.80
CA VAL A 111 13.19 0.21 7.03
C VAL A 111 12.57 -0.20 8.36
N GLU A 112 12.97 0.46 9.44
CA GLU A 112 12.50 0.16 10.80
C GLU A 112 11.00 0.40 10.94
N ARG A 113 10.47 1.47 10.36
CA ARG A 113 9.04 1.74 10.37
C ARG A 113 8.25 0.66 9.62
N THR A 114 8.76 0.17 8.49
CA THR A 114 8.11 -0.93 7.76
C THR A 114 8.15 -2.24 8.57
N ARG A 115 9.26 -2.54 9.23
CA ARG A 115 9.39 -3.67 10.16
C ARG A 115 8.43 -3.56 11.34
N SER A 116 8.25 -2.37 11.91
CA SER A 116 7.32 -2.15 13.04
C SER A 116 5.87 -2.45 12.69
N PHE A 117 5.49 -2.33 11.42
CA PHE A 117 4.19 -2.77 10.91
C PHE A 117 4.09 -4.29 10.66
N GLY A 118 5.16 -5.05 10.91
CA GLY A 118 5.17 -6.51 10.87
C GLY A 118 5.67 -7.13 9.58
N ALA A 119 6.22 -6.36 8.65
CA ALA A 119 6.81 -6.90 7.42
C ALA A 119 8.24 -7.39 7.64
N GLN A 120 8.60 -8.46 6.93
CA GLN A 120 9.99 -8.81 6.68
C GLN A 120 10.54 -7.86 5.61
N VAL A 121 11.65 -7.18 5.92
CA VAL A 121 12.33 -6.31 4.95
C VAL A 121 13.61 -6.96 4.46
N ILE A 122 13.71 -7.09 3.13
CA ILE A 122 14.89 -7.54 2.40
C ILE A 122 15.55 -6.31 1.77
N LEU A 123 16.81 -6.07 2.09
CA LEU A 123 17.60 -5.03 1.42
C LEU A 123 18.36 -5.68 0.25
N HIS A 124 18.15 -5.18 -0.97
CA HIS A 124 18.73 -5.74 -2.17
C HIS A 124 18.87 -4.71 -3.28
N GLY A 125 20.07 -4.66 -3.86
CA GLY A 125 20.41 -3.81 -5.00
C GLY A 125 20.60 -2.34 -4.64
N GLN A 126 21.14 -1.60 -5.62
CA GLN A 126 21.42 -0.16 -5.46
C GLN A 126 20.28 0.72 -5.96
N THR A 127 19.39 0.17 -6.80
CA THR A 127 18.28 0.90 -7.42
C THR A 127 16.94 0.28 -7.07
N PHE A 128 15.86 1.05 -7.30
CA PHE A 128 14.51 0.53 -7.18
C PHE A 128 14.27 -0.64 -8.16
N ASP A 129 14.77 -0.53 -9.38
CA ASP A 129 14.58 -1.55 -10.44
C ASP A 129 15.24 -2.89 -10.05
N GLU A 130 16.41 -2.86 -9.42
CA GLU A 130 17.07 -4.05 -8.89
C GLU A 130 16.30 -4.69 -7.75
N ALA A 131 15.80 -3.87 -6.82
CA ALA A 131 14.94 -4.34 -5.74
C ALA A 131 13.63 -4.93 -6.27
N HIS A 132 13.01 -4.30 -7.26
CA HIS A 132 11.80 -4.79 -7.93
C HIS A 132 12.04 -6.11 -8.67
N ALA A 133 13.12 -6.20 -9.44
CA ALA A 133 13.51 -7.45 -10.12
C ALA A 133 13.75 -8.60 -9.12
N HIS A 134 14.32 -8.30 -7.95
CA HIS A 134 14.48 -9.29 -6.88
C HIS A 134 13.12 -9.71 -6.31
N ALA A 135 12.22 -8.78 -6.05
CA ALA A 135 10.87 -9.09 -5.58
C ALA A 135 10.10 -9.99 -6.55
N LEU A 136 10.22 -9.73 -7.87
CA LEU A 136 9.64 -10.59 -8.92
C LEU A 136 10.19 -12.01 -8.89
N ARG A 137 11.51 -12.19 -8.79
CA ARG A 137 12.15 -13.51 -8.70
C ARG A 137 11.69 -14.26 -7.45
N THR A 138 11.73 -13.58 -6.30
CA THR A 138 11.30 -14.16 -5.02
C THR A 138 9.83 -14.56 -5.05
N ALA A 139 8.96 -13.75 -5.65
CA ALA A 139 7.54 -14.11 -5.81
C ALA A 139 7.36 -15.35 -6.69
N ALA A 140 8.17 -15.50 -7.74
CA ALA A 140 8.12 -16.68 -8.62
C ALA A 140 8.60 -17.97 -7.92
N GLU A 141 9.66 -17.86 -7.11
CA GLU A 141 10.21 -18.99 -6.35
C GLU A 141 9.28 -19.45 -5.22
N TRP A 142 8.55 -18.53 -4.60
CA TRP A 142 7.68 -18.80 -3.45
C TRP A 142 6.22 -19.08 -3.82
N ARG A 143 5.90 -19.19 -5.11
CA ARG A 143 4.54 -19.58 -5.55
C ARG A 143 4.18 -21.00 -5.13
N PRO A 144 2.89 -21.26 -4.83
CA PRO A 144 1.74 -20.31 -4.83
C PRO A 144 1.59 -19.50 -3.55
N GLU A 145 2.49 -19.62 -2.59
CA GLU A 145 2.34 -19.10 -1.22
C GLU A 145 2.44 -17.56 -1.14
N VAL A 146 3.08 -16.92 -2.12
CA VAL A 146 3.31 -15.46 -2.10
C VAL A 146 2.93 -14.82 -3.43
N VAL A 147 2.21 -13.70 -3.36
CA VAL A 147 1.76 -12.92 -4.51
C VAL A 147 2.46 -11.55 -4.53
N LEU A 148 3.02 -11.18 -5.69
CA LEU A 148 3.55 -9.84 -5.91
C LEU A 148 2.41 -8.81 -5.93
N LEU A 149 2.54 -7.76 -5.14
CA LEU A 149 1.61 -6.65 -5.12
C LEU A 149 2.28 -5.35 -5.54
N ASP A 150 1.99 -4.92 -6.77
CA ASP A 150 2.23 -3.57 -7.26
C ASP A 150 0.95 -2.73 -7.13
N ILE A 151 1.07 -1.53 -6.53
CA ILE A 151 -0.02 -0.55 -6.38
C ILE A 151 0.46 0.84 -6.81
#